data_fd09b19041cfb21de5e64e50bb50af54
#
_entry.id   fd09b19041cfb21de5e64e50bb50af54
#
_cell.length_a   1.000
_cell.length_b   1.000
_cell.length_c   1.000
_cell.angle_alpha   90.00
_cell.angle_beta   90.00
_cell.angle_gamma   90.00
#
_symmetry.space_group_name_H-M   'P 1'
#
loop_
_entity.id
_entity.type
_entity.pdbx_description
1 polymer ?
#
loop_
_entity_poly.entity_id
_entity_poly.type
_entity_poly.pdbx_seq_one_letter_code
_entity_poly.pdbx_strand_id
1 'polypeptide(L)'
;HIRNWMRNKNTIEFLGTWEILNNPDFKGVEFDTFLNQAGLNRFNMTPKKWIEATNAIGIVSKAGRNGGTYAHKDIALEFCSWFNPTFKLYLLKEYQRLKEFENDPLKVEWKIKRILSKTNYHLHTDAIKSYILPQSNMLKDSQWLIYAKEADLLNAALWGCTACEWRDANPEYASKGLNIRDMASINELVVLSN
;
A
#
# COMPACT_ATOMS: atom_id res chain seq x y z
N HIS A 1 -23.25 -18.59 -9.94
CA HIS A 1 -22.08 -18.78 -9.10
C HIS A 1 -22.31 -18.25 -7.67
N ILE A 2 -22.77 -17.00 -7.47
CA ILE A 2 -22.98 -16.39 -6.13
C ILE A 2 -23.90 -17.25 -5.25
N ARG A 3 -25.01 -17.77 -5.78
CA ARG A 3 -25.92 -18.63 -5.00
C ARG A 3 -25.24 -19.92 -4.52
N ASN A 4 -24.39 -20.53 -5.34
CA ASN A 4 -23.65 -21.73 -4.95
C ASN A 4 -22.61 -21.41 -3.87
N TRP A 5 -21.93 -20.27 -3.99
CA TRP A 5 -21.00 -19.78 -2.99
C TRP A 5 -21.68 -19.53 -1.64
N MET A 6 -22.84 -18.84 -1.63
CA MET A 6 -23.60 -18.55 -0.41
C MET A 6 -24.32 -19.77 0.20
N ARG A 7 -24.27 -20.94 -0.42
CA ARG A 7 -24.78 -22.19 0.18
C ARG A 7 -23.78 -22.85 1.13
N ASN A 8 -22.49 -22.51 0.98
CA ASN A 8 -21.45 -23.11 1.79
C ASN A 8 -21.46 -22.53 3.21
N LYS A 9 -21.28 -23.40 4.19
CA LYS A 9 -21.21 -23.00 5.60
C LYS A 9 -20.07 -22.01 5.84
N ASN A 10 -18.89 -22.30 5.31
CA ASN A 10 -17.71 -21.42 5.45
C ASN A 10 -17.95 -20.02 4.87
N THR A 11 -18.72 -19.91 3.78
CA THR A 11 -19.09 -18.62 3.20
C THR A 11 -20.00 -17.82 4.13
N ILE A 12 -21.03 -18.45 4.70
CA ILE A 12 -21.94 -17.79 5.64
C ILE A 12 -21.19 -17.36 6.90
N GLU A 13 -20.30 -18.22 7.41
CA GLU A 13 -19.45 -17.91 8.56
C GLU A 13 -18.52 -16.73 8.28
N PHE A 14 -17.86 -16.70 7.11
CA PHE A 14 -17.01 -15.60 6.69
C PHE A 14 -17.79 -14.28 6.58
N LEU A 15 -18.94 -14.30 5.91
CA LEU A 15 -19.79 -13.11 5.76
C LEU A 15 -20.28 -12.58 7.10
N GLY A 16 -20.72 -13.47 8.00
CA GLY A 16 -21.16 -13.09 9.34
C GLY A 16 -20.01 -12.51 10.18
N THR A 17 -18.85 -13.12 10.15
CA THR A 17 -17.66 -12.62 10.85
C THR A 17 -17.27 -11.23 10.33
N TRP A 18 -17.29 -11.03 9.01
CA TRP A 18 -17.01 -9.73 8.42
C TRP A 18 -18.02 -8.66 8.88
N GLU A 19 -19.31 -8.99 8.88
CA GLU A 19 -20.37 -8.08 9.35
C GLU A 19 -20.23 -7.76 10.83
N ILE A 20 -19.97 -8.74 11.69
CA ILE A 20 -19.76 -8.52 13.14
C ILE A 20 -18.62 -7.52 13.38
N LEU A 21 -17.56 -7.58 12.59
CA LEU A 21 -16.41 -6.69 12.72
C LEU A 21 -16.65 -5.28 12.19
N ASN A 22 -17.56 -5.10 11.22
CA ASN A 22 -17.67 -3.86 10.45
C ASN A 22 -19.06 -3.21 10.53
N ASN A 23 -20.08 -3.90 11.09
CA ASN A 23 -21.47 -3.45 11.08
C ASN A 23 -22.09 -3.56 12.50
N PRO A 24 -22.19 -2.45 13.23
CA PRO A 24 -22.78 -2.46 14.58
C PRO A 24 -24.27 -2.83 14.60
N ASP A 25 -24.99 -2.68 13.48
CA ASP A 25 -26.41 -2.95 13.36
C ASP A 25 -26.70 -4.35 12.80
N PHE A 26 -25.69 -5.22 12.74
CA PHE A 26 -25.83 -6.57 12.22
C PHE A 26 -26.65 -7.46 13.15
N LYS A 27 -27.60 -8.20 12.58
CA LYS A 27 -28.49 -9.07 13.33
C LYS A 27 -27.90 -10.46 13.52
N GLY A 28 -27.20 -10.66 14.64
CA GLY A 28 -26.49 -11.90 14.95
C GLY A 28 -27.40 -13.11 15.13
N VAL A 29 -28.62 -12.96 15.65
CA VAL A 29 -29.58 -14.08 15.87
C VAL A 29 -30.01 -14.69 14.54
N GLU A 30 -30.30 -13.85 13.56
CA GLU A 30 -30.65 -14.30 12.20
C GLU A 30 -29.46 -14.95 11.51
N PHE A 31 -28.26 -14.42 11.72
CA PHE A 31 -27.01 -15.02 11.25
C PHE A 31 -26.81 -16.43 11.82
N ASP A 32 -26.96 -16.63 13.13
CA ASP A 32 -26.81 -17.94 13.78
C ASP A 32 -27.80 -18.96 13.20
N THR A 33 -29.03 -18.52 12.93
CA THR A 33 -30.04 -19.35 12.27
C THR A 33 -29.57 -19.81 10.89
N PHE A 34 -28.99 -18.91 10.09
CA PHE A 34 -28.48 -19.26 8.77
C PHE A 34 -27.22 -20.14 8.85
N LEU A 35 -26.33 -19.88 9.79
CA LEU A 35 -25.12 -20.66 9.99
C LEU A 35 -25.42 -22.11 10.34
N ASN A 36 -26.46 -22.34 11.17
CA ASN A 36 -26.94 -23.70 11.53
C ASN A 36 -27.58 -24.45 10.36
N GLN A 37 -28.13 -23.73 9.39
CA GLN A 37 -28.76 -24.33 8.19
C GLN A 37 -27.79 -24.44 7.01
N ALA A 38 -26.72 -23.66 7.00
CA ALA A 38 -25.78 -23.62 5.90
C ALA A 38 -25.11 -24.98 5.68
N GLY A 39 -24.94 -25.34 4.41
CA GLY A 39 -24.41 -26.66 4.00
C GLY A 39 -25.47 -27.77 3.88
N LEU A 40 -26.66 -27.59 4.41
CA LEU A 40 -27.76 -28.56 4.18
C LEU A 40 -28.24 -28.49 2.72
N ASN A 41 -28.66 -29.64 2.16
CA ASN A 41 -29.13 -29.71 0.76
C ASN A 41 -30.29 -28.75 0.44
N ARG A 42 -31.18 -28.52 1.39
CA ARG A 42 -32.32 -27.59 1.27
C ARG A 42 -31.96 -26.11 1.49
N PHE A 43 -30.77 -25.82 2.00
CA PHE A 43 -30.35 -24.45 2.28
C PHE A 43 -30.12 -23.67 0.99
N ASN A 44 -30.77 -22.53 0.85
CA ASN A 44 -30.63 -21.63 -0.27
C ASN A 44 -30.54 -20.20 0.22
N MET A 45 -29.45 -19.54 -0.06
CA MET A 45 -29.19 -18.16 0.30
C MET A 45 -28.96 -17.31 -0.96
N THR A 46 -29.53 -16.13 -0.97
CA THR A 46 -29.31 -15.12 -2.00
C THR A 46 -28.79 -13.83 -1.37
N PRO A 47 -28.03 -12.99 -2.10
CA PRO A 47 -27.58 -11.70 -1.57
C PRO A 47 -28.74 -10.86 -1.00
N LYS A 48 -29.86 -10.78 -1.70
CA LYS A 48 -31.03 -10.05 -1.25
C LYS A 48 -31.56 -10.58 0.10
N LYS A 49 -31.78 -11.89 0.21
CA LYS A 49 -32.25 -12.53 1.45
C LYS A 49 -31.29 -12.32 2.62
N TRP A 50 -29.97 -12.39 2.35
CA TRP A 50 -28.94 -12.12 3.33
C TRP A 50 -29.05 -10.69 3.88
N ILE A 51 -29.09 -9.69 2.99
CA ILE A 51 -29.15 -8.27 3.35
C ILE A 51 -30.43 -7.97 4.16
N GLU A 52 -31.61 -8.41 3.66
CA GLU A 52 -32.90 -8.11 4.28
C GLU A 52 -33.06 -8.75 5.67
N ALA A 53 -32.55 -9.97 5.85
CA ALA A 53 -32.67 -10.66 7.12
C ALA A 53 -31.67 -10.17 8.17
N THR A 54 -30.41 -9.99 7.80
CA THR A 54 -29.32 -9.72 8.75
C THR A 54 -28.93 -8.25 8.85
N ASN A 55 -29.55 -7.37 8.07
CA ASN A 55 -29.13 -5.97 7.93
C ASN A 55 -27.68 -5.80 7.50
N ALA A 56 -27.20 -6.71 6.63
CA ALA A 56 -25.81 -6.73 6.15
C ALA A 56 -25.49 -5.52 5.27
N ILE A 57 -24.27 -5.00 5.42
CA ILE A 57 -23.76 -3.85 4.63
C ILE A 57 -22.61 -4.25 3.68
N GLY A 58 -21.96 -5.37 3.92
CA GLY A 58 -20.80 -5.81 3.12
C GLY A 58 -21.13 -6.24 1.70
N ILE A 59 -22.42 -6.53 1.41
CA ILE A 59 -22.94 -6.87 0.08
C ILE A 59 -24.11 -5.96 -0.24
N VAL A 60 -24.13 -5.43 -1.47
CA VAL A 60 -25.25 -4.63 -2.00
C VAL A 60 -25.80 -5.32 -3.25
N SER A 61 -27.11 -5.55 -3.28
CA SER A 61 -27.81 -6.18 -4.42
C SER A 61 -28.80 -5.20 -5.04
N LYS A 62 -28.61 -4.87 -6.31
CA LYS A 62 -29.51 -3.99 -7.08
C LYS A 62 -30.20 -4.81 -8.16
N ALA A 63 -31.53 -4.69 -8.26
CA ALA A 63 -32.33 -5.30 -9.33
C ALA A 63 -32.39 -4.39 -10.56
N GLY A 64 -32.75 -4.97 -11.71
CA GLY A 64 -32.99 -4.23 -12.97
C GLY A 64 -31.90 -4.43 -14.03
N ARG A 65 -32.10 -3.78 -15.18
CA ARG A 65 -31.23 -3.93 -16.37
C ARG A 65 -29.76 -3.56 -16.09
N ASN A 66 -29.55 -2.53 -15.24
CA ASN A 66 -28.23 -2.09 -14.79
C ASN A 66 -27.95 -2.53 -13.35
N GLY A 67 -28.64 -3.57 -12.88
CA GLY A 67 -28.47 -4.14 -11.57
C GLY A 67 -27.25 -5.05 -11.48
N GLY A 68 -26.96 -5.48 -10.25
CA GLY A 68 -25.84 -6.37 -9.97
C GLY A 68 -25.66 -6.60 -8.49
N THR A 69 -24.71 -7.44 -8.15
CA THR A 69 -24.27 -7.65 -6.77
C THR A 69 -22.89 -7.05 -6.63
N TYR A 70 -22.76 -6.13 -5.70
CA TYR A 70 -21.52 -5.45 -5.34
C TYR A 70 -21.14 -5.88 -3.93
N ALA A 71 -19.87 -5.94 -3.61
CA ALA A 71 -19.40 -6.34 -2.30
C ALA A 71 -18.19 -5.52 -1.88
N HIS A 72 -17.95 -5.43 -0.56
CA HIS A 72 -16.70 -4.91 -0.02
C HIS A 72 -15.51 -5.71 -0.59
N LYS A 73 -14.36 -5.06 -0.72
CA LYS A 73 -13.15 -5.67 -1.33
C LYS A 73 -12.77 -7.02 -0.70
N ASP A 74 -12.87 -7.15 0.62
CA ASP A 74 -12.53 -8.38 1.33
C ASP A 74 -13.46 -9.54 0.92
N ILE A 75 -14.77 -9.26 0.83
CA ILE A 75 -15.79 -10.22 0.42
C ILE A 75 -15.62 -10.58 -1.07
N ALA A 76 -15.28 -9.60 -1.90
CA ALA A 76 -15.01 -9.83 -3.31
C ALA A 76 -13.78 -10.71 -3.52
N LEU A 77 -12.70 -10.49 -2.76
CA LEU A 77 -11.49 -11.31 -2.79
C LEU A 77 -11.77 -12.76 -2.35
N GLU A 78 -12.57 -12.94 -1.30
CA GLU A 78 -12.99 -14.28 -0.85
C GLU A 78 -13.82 -15.00 -1.93
N PHE A 79 -14.80 -14.31 -2.52
CA PHE A 79 -15.58 -14.87 -3.63
C PHE A 79 -14.70 -15.27 -4.81
N CYS A 80 -13.76 -14.41 -5.23
CA CYS A 80 -12.82 -14.71 -6.30
C CYS A 80 -11.92 -15.90 -5.96
N SER A 81 -11.47 -16.01 -4.72
CA SER A 81 -10.65 -17.11 -4.22
C SER A 81 -11.41 -18.45 -4.23
N TRP A 82 -12.68 -18.42 -3.86
CA TRP A 82 -13.56 -19.59 -3.94
C TRP A 82 -13.83 -20.00 -5.39
N PHE A 83 -14.06 -19.02 -6.27
CA PHE A 83 -14.42 -19.26 -7.67
C PHE A 83 -13.23 -19.73 -8.50
N ASN A 84 -12.02 -19.22 -8.22
CA ASN A 84 -10.80 -19.49 -9.00
C ASN A 84 -9.65 -19.96 -8.10
N PRO A 85 -9.34 -21.27 -8.08
CA PRO A 85 -8.22 -21.81 -7.28
C PRO A 85 -6.85 -21.24 -7.63
N THR A 86 -6.62 -20.87 -8.90
CA THR A 86 -5.37 -20.25 -9.34
C THR A 86 -5.21 -18.86 -8.71
N PHE A 87 -6.30 -18.08 -8.67
CA PHE A 87 -6.31 -16.78 -8.00
C PHE A 87 -6.07 -16.91 -6.49
N LYS A 88 -6.67 -17.92 -5.84
CA LYS A 88 -6.40 -18.22 -4.43
C LYS A 88 -4.94 -18.52 -4.17
N LEU A 89 -4.32 -19.34 -5.01
CA LEU A 89 -2.90 -19.65 -4.90
C LEU A 89 -2.02 -18.40 -5.09
N TYR A 90 -2.38 -17.53 -6.04
CA TYR A 90 -1.72 -16.26 -6.25
C TYR A 90 -1.78 -15.38 -4.99
N LEU A 91 -2.95 -15.21 -4.38
CA LEU A 91 -3.10 -14.44 -3.14
C LEU A 91 -2.24 -14.98 -2.00
N LEU A 92 -2.21 -16.31 -1.82
CA LEU A 92 -1.39 -16.94 -0.79
C LEU A 92 0.11 -16.69 -1.01
N LYS A 93 0.57 -16.82 -2.26
CA LYS A 93 1.97 -16.54 -2.60
C LYS A 93 2.33 -15.08 -2.42
N GLU A 94 1.43 -14.18 -2.80
CA GLU A 94 1.66 -12.75 -2.64
C GLU A 94 1.68 -12.33 -1.16
N TYR A 95 0.81 -12.92 -0.33
CA TYR A 95 0.85 -12.74 1.11
C TYR A 95 2.20 -13.22 1.71
N GLN A 96 2.66 -14.41 1.32
CA GLN A 96 3.96 -14.95 1.76
C GLN A 96 5.10 -14.03 1.34
N ARG A 97 5.12 -13.59 0.08
CA ARG A 97 6.12 -12.65 -0.44
C ARG A 97 6.15 -11.33 0.35
N LEU A 98 4.99 -10.79 0.68
CA LEU A 98 4.89 -9.56 1.47
C LEU A 98 5.39 -9.78 2.90
N LYS A 99 5.07 -10.92 3.52
CA LYS A 99 5.55 -11.26 4.86
C LYS A 99 7.07 -11.49 4.91
N GLU A 100 7.63 -12.15 3.91
CA GLU A 100 9.08 -12.29 3.76
C GLU A 100 9.76 -10.94 3.58
N PHE A 101 9.17 -10.05 2.77
CA PHE A 101 9.67 -8.70 2.58
C PHE A 101 9.63 -7.86 3.86
N GLU A 102 8.53 -7.92 4.62
CA GLU A 102 8.37 -7.21 5.90
C GLU A 102 9.38 -7.70 6.96
N ASN A 103 9.72 -8.99 6.94
CA ASN A 103 10.63 -9.61 7.90
C ASN A 103 12.11 -9.53 7.49
N ASP A 104 12.43 -8.96 6.31
CA ASP A 104 13.80 -8.79 5.85
C ASP A 104 14.33 -7.40 6.29
N PRO A 105 15.23 -7.33 7.30
CA PRO A 105 15.72 -6.07 7.83
C PRO A 105 16.41 -5.19 6.76
N LEU A 106 17.11 -5.80 5.80
CA LEU A 106 17.81 -5.08 4.74
C LEU A 106 16.84 -4.40 3.78
N LYS A 107 15.72 -5.05 3.46
CA LYS A 107 14.68 -4.47 2.60
C LYS A 107 13.90 -3.37 3.31
N VAL A 108 13.66 -3.52 4.62
CA VAL A 108 13.03 -2.49 5.45
C VAL A 108 13.95 -1.27 5.53
N GLU A 109 15.24 -1.47 5.81
CA GLU A 109 16.24 -0.40 5.84
C GLU A 109 16.32 0.34 4.50
N TRP A 110 16.39 -0.39 3.38
CA TRP A 110 16.42 0.20 2.04
C TRP A 110 15.16 1.04 1.76
N LYS A 111 13.97 0.57 2.16
CA LYS A 111 12.71 1.30 2.01
C LYS A 111 12.71 2.60 2.81
N ILE A 112 13.19 2.56 4.05
CA ILE A 112 13.31 3.74 4.93
C ILE A 112 14.28 4.75 4.30
N LYS A 113 15.46 4.32 3.87
CA LYS A 113 16.46 5.17 3.20
C LYS A 113 15.87 5.85 1.96
N ARG A 114 15.13 5.12 1.14
CA ARG A 114 14.47 5.67 -0.06
C ARG A 114 13.43 6.74 0.27
N ILE A 115 12.62 6.52 1.32
CA ILE A 115 11.62 7.50 1.77
C ILE A 115 12.32 8.76 2.27
N LEU A 116 13.34 8.62 3.13
CA LEU A 116 14.11 9.75 3.67
C LEU A 116 14.79 10.54 2.56
N SER A 117 15.47 9.87 1.62
CA SER A 117 16.12 10.53 0.48
C SER A 117 15.13 11.33 -0.37
N LYS A 118 13.93 10.79 -0.63
CA LYS A 118 12.88 11.49 -1.37
C LYS A 118 12.36 12.70 -0.61
N THR A 119 12.11 12.55 0.69
CA THR A 119 11.63 13.64 1.55
C THR A 119 12.65 14.75 1.62
N ASN A 120 13.93 14.43 1.85
CA ASN A 120 15.02 15.40 1.88
C ASN A 120 15.16 16.14 0.57
N TYR A 121 15.06 15.46 -0.57
CA TYR A 121 15.08 16.11 -1.87
C TYR A 121 13.99 17.17 -2.01
N HIS A 122 12.75 16.86 -1.66
CA HIS A 122 11.66 17.82 -1.73
C HIS A 122 11.87 19.00 -0.75
N LEU A 123 12.22 18.69 0.48
CA LEU A 123 12.46 19.69 1.53
C LEU A 123 13.52 20.70 1.12
N HIS A 124 14.66 20.22 0.63
CA HIS A 124 15.76 21.09 0.20
C HIS A 124 15.42 21.86 -1.08
N THR A 125 14.79 21.23 -2.08
CA THR A 125 14.41 21.93 -3.30
C THR A 125 13.37 23.01 -3.04
N ASP A 126 12.41 22.76 -2.15
CA ASP A 126 11.38 23.74 -1.76
C ASP A 126 12.01 24.90 -0.95
N ALA A 127 12.95 24.61 -0.05
CA ALA A 127 13.68 25.64 0.68
C ALA A 127 14.50 26.54 -0.26
N ILE A 128 15.26 25.95 -1.19
CA ILE A 128 16.02 26.69 -2.21
C ILE A 128 15.10 27.56 -3.04
N LYS A 129 13.96 27.01 -3.50
CA LYS A 129 12.98 27.72 -4.31
C LYS A 129 12.34 28.90 -3.56
N SER A 130 12.07 28.74 -2.27
CA SER A 130 11.36 29.73 -1.47
C SER A 130 12.25 30.81 -0.89
N TYR A 131 13.50 30.48 -0.56
CA TYR A 131 14.38 31.39 0.20
C TYR A 131 15.63 31.83 -0.53
N ILE A 132 16.22 30.98 -1.41
CA ILE A 132 17.51 31.28 -2.06
C ILE A 132 17.30 31.85 -3.47
N LEU A 133 16.45 31.22 -4.29
CA LEU A 133 16.20 31.69 -5.65
C LEU A 133 15.65 33.12 -5.73
N PRO A 134 14.75 33.59 -4.85
CA PRO A 134 14.25 34.96 -4.91
C PRO A 134 15.33 36.02 -4.63
N GLN A 135 16.40 35.64 -3.93
CA GLN A 135 17.53 36.53 -3.63
C GLN A 135 18.64 36.46 -4.69
N SER A 136 18.55 35.53 -5.62
CA SER A 136 19.55 35.35 -6.68
C SER A 136 19.22 36.19 -7.91
N ASN A 137 20.23 36.83 -8.49
CA ASN A 137 20.12 37.59 -9.76
C ASN A 137 20.36 36.69 -10.99
N MET A 138 20.33 35.36 -10.84
CA MET A 138 20.61 34.42 -11.93
C MET A 138 19.43 34.29 -12.90
N LEU A 139 19.77 34.20 -14.19
CA LEU A 139 18.80 33.90 -15.24
C LEU A 139 18.17 32.51 -15.01
N LYS A 140 16.92 32.34 -15.40
CA LYS A 140 16.15 31.08 -15.21
C LYS A 140 16.89 29.83 -15.70
N ASP A 141 17.56 29.95 -16.82
CA ASP A 141 18.30 28.82 -17.45
C ASP A 141 19.55 28.39 -16.66
N SER A 142 20.03 29.22 -15.74
CA SER A 142 21.21 28.94 -14.89
C SER A 142 20.85 28.62 -13.43
N GLN A 143 19.58 28.65 -13.07
CA GLN A 143 19.13 28.39 -11.68
C GLN A 143 19.47 26.98 -11.17
N TRP A 144 19.60 26.00 -12.06
CA TRP A 144 20.03 24.64 -11.70
C TRP A 144 21.40 24.60 -11.00
N LEU A 145 22.28 25.57 -11.30
CA LEU A 145 23.59 25.70 -10.63
C LEU A 145 23.46 26.01 -9.14
N ILE A 146 22.41 26.76 -8.75
CA ILE A 146 22.13 27.03 -7.33
C ILE A 146 21.77 25.74 -6.61
N TYR A 147 20.86 24.94 -7.20
CA TYR A 147 20.51 23.65 -6.62
C TYR A 147 21.72 22.71 -6.47
N ALA A 148 22.60 22.70 -7.47
CA ALA A 148 23.81 21.89 -7.43
C ALA A 148 24.77 22.36 -6.33
N LYS A 149 24.99 23.68 -6.20
CA LYS A 149 25.84 24.26 -5.15
C LYS A 149 25.33 23.99 -3.75
N GLU A 150 24.05 24.20 -3.52
CA GLU A 150 23.42 23.94 -2.23
C GLU A 150 23.45 22.45 -1.87
N ALA A 151 23.24 21.57 -2.85
CA ALA A 151 23.38 20.13 -2.65
C ALA A 151 24.81 19.73 -2.29
N ASP A 152 25.82 20.33 -2.96
CA ASP A 152 27.23 20.07 -2.68
C ASP A 152 27.67 20.64 -1.34
N LEU A 153 27.13 21.78 -0.92
CA LEU A 153 27.35 22.34 0.42
C LEU A 153 26.90 21.37 1.51
N LEU A 154 25.72 20.83 1.37
CA LEU A 154 25.19 19.83 2.31
C LEU A 154 26.00 18.53 2.29
N ASN A 155 26.42 18.06 1.11
CA ASN A 155 27.22 16.87 0.98
C ASN A 155 28.62 17.10 1.63
N ALA A 156 29.24 18.25 1.39
CA ALA A 156 30.52 18.59 1.99
C ALA A 156 30.43 18.73 3.52
N ALA A 157 29.33 19.33 4.03
CA ALA A 157 29.13 19.48 5.47
C ALA A 157 28.93 18.13 6.18
N LEU A 158 28.26 17.17 5.55
CA LEU A 158 27.97 15.89 6.19
C LEU A 158 29.01 14.81 5.92
N TRP A 159 29.59 14.77 4.72
CA TRP A 159 30.50 13.70 4.28
C TRP A 159 31.90 14.19 3.90
N GLY A 160 32.16 15.50 3.98
CA GLY A 160 33.47 16.08 3.69
C GLY A 160 33.84 16.14 2.20
N CYS A 161 32.91 15.84 1.29
CA CYS A 161 33.16 15.86 -0.16
C CYS A 161 31.94 16.27 -0.96
N THR A 162 32.15 16.81 -2.15
CA THR A 162 31.07 17.10 -3.12
C THR A 162 30.62 15.84 -3.84
N ALA A 163 29.46 15.94 -4.56
CA ALA A 163 28.98 14.83 -5.37
C ALA A 163 29.94 14.43 -6.50
N CYS A 164 30.72 15.38 -7.02
CA CYS A 164 31.75 15.12 -8.04
C CYS A 164 32.91 14.33 -7.45
N GLU A 165 33.52 14.85 -6.39
CA GLU A 165 34.65 14.20 -5.68
C GLU A 165 34.29 12.78 -5.23
N TRP A 166 33.05 12.57 -4.73
CA TRP A 166 32.63 11.24 -4.34
C TRP A 166 32.53 10.28 -5.55
N ARG A 167 31.99 10.73 -6.70
CA ARG A 167 31.92 9.90 -7.92
C ARG A 167 33.31 9.53 -8.44
N ASP A 168 34.24 10.47 -8.41
CA ASP A 168 35.62 10.24 -8.85
C ASP A 168 36.34 9.23 -7.94
N ALA A 169 36.04 9.27 -6.64
CA ALA A 169 36.56 8.32 -5.67
C ALA A 169 35.86 6.95 -5.70
N ASN A 170 34.64 6.85 -6.26
CA ASN A 170 33.82 5.65 -6.25
C ASN A 170 33.28 5.29 -7.66
N PRO A 171 34.13 5.04 -8.66
CA PRO A 171 33.70 4.85 -10.05
C PRO A 171 32.81 3.62 -10.25
N GLU A 172 32.99 2.57 -9.43
CA GLU A 172 32.15 1.36 -9.51
C GLU A 172 30.69 1.60 -9.11
N TYR A 173 30.45 2.46 -8.12
CA TYR A 173 29.10 2.84 -7.71
C TYR A 173 28.51 3.88 -8.66
N ALA A 174 29.32 4.83 -9.10
CA ALA A 174 28.91 5.85 -10.06
C ALA A 174 28.48 5.25 -11.40
N SER A 175 29.15 4.20 -11.90
CA SER A 175 28.77 3.48 -13.13
C SER A 175 27.43 2.77 -13.02
N LYS A 176 26.98 2.43 -11.79
CA LYS A 176 25.66 1.87 -11.49
C LYS A 176 24.57 2.93 -11.27
N GLY A 177 24.90 4.22 -11.46
CA GLY A 177 23.98 5.33 -11.26
C GLY A 177 23.73 5.69 -9.79
N LEU A 178 24.54 5.16 -8.87
CA LEU A 178 24.43 5.46 -7.44
C LEU A 178 25.18 6.77 -7.10
N ASN A 179 24.73 7.42 -6.04
CA ASN A 179 25.31 8.65 -5.51
C ASN A 179 25.63 8.51 -4.00
N ILE A 180 26.28 9.51 -3.42
CA ILE A 180 26.67 9.51 -2.02
C ILE A 180 25.51 9.27 -1.05
N ARG A 181 24.31 9.79 -1.35
CA ARG A 181 23.13 9.65 -0.50
C ARG A 181 22.53 8.24 -0.55
N ASP A 182 22.74 7.50 -1.65
CA ASP A 182 22.31 6.10 -1.75
C ASP A 182 23.14 5.18 -0.83
N MET A 183 24.36 5.59 -0.53
CA MET A 183 25.27 4.87 0.39
C MET A 183 25.15 5.34 1.84
N ALA A 184 24.42 6.42 2.11
CA ALA A 184 24.27 7.00 3.43
C ALA A 184 23.53 6.05 4.41
N SER A 185 23.87 6.15 5.69
CA SER A 185 23.13 5.51 6.78
C SER A 185 21.80 6.23 7.02
N ILE A 186 20.87 5.57 7.71
CA ILE A 186 19.59 6.19 8.12
C ILE A 186 19.85 7.44 8.97
N ASN A 187 20.82 7.39 9.89
CA ASN A 187 21.13 8.51 10.78
C ASN A 187 21.61 9.74 9.98
N GLU A 188 22.46 9.56 8.98
CA GLU A 188 22.93 10.63 8.11
C GLU A 188 21.78 11.23 7.30
N LEU A 189 20.86 10.40 6.79
CA LEU A 189 19.68 10.87 6.07
C LEU A 189 18.70 11.63 6.98
N VAL A 190 18.59 11.25 8.25
CA VAL A 190 17.77 11.98 9.25
C VAL A 190 18.40 13.33 9.58
N VAL A 191 19.74 13.44 9.67
CA VAL A 191 20.44 14.71 9.87
C VAL A 191 20.15 15.69 8.72
N LEU A 192 20.08 15.19 7.49
CA LEU A 192 19.73 16.03 6.32
C LEU A 192 18.29 16.56 6.34
N SER A 193 17.39 16.00 7.17
CA SER A 193 15.99 16.43 7.26
C SER A 193 15.74 17.49 8.33
N ASN A 194 16.74 17.81 9.15
CA ASN A 194 16.66 18.81 10.22
C ASN A 194 17.31 20.12 9.80
#